data_560ea17326d397d87d2ff05948984c7d
#
_entry.id   560ea17326d397d87d2ff05948984c7d
#
_cell.length_a   1.000
_cell.length_b   1.000
_cell.length_c   1.000
_cell.angle_alpha   90.00
_cell.angle_beta   90.00
_cell.angle_gamma   90.00
#
_symmetry.space_group_name_H-M   'P 1'
#
loop_
_entity.id
_entity.type
_entity.pdbx_description
1 polymer ?
#
loop_
_entity_poly.entity_id
_entity_poly.type
_entity_poly.pdbx_seq_one_letter_code
_entity_poly.pdbx_strand_id
1 'polypeptide(L)'
;TVKQPQVGRVEMLPGAATRLNEDHVLMMAGAVESYSVHILSKGIAKAGAEALARLRQRFEDGQRLCPEPEASWPGHGREYPVVKNINEDAGKGVSGEVNGHAVRVGRLSFAAAGEEGFLAVDRTAPSRSEDDLRTRFGLLQPDEMASYVSVDGQLIARIVLRDVPRANAKAALAKLHELGVTKLAMLTGDKRASANIIASEVGIDEVHAELFPEDKVAAVKAATGAGKTVTMMVGDGVNDAPVLAVADIGVAMTDGTSTAASESAQVVIMNDNIAAVPRAIAIARRTKRVMLQAVIAGLVLATIGMIAAAFDLIPVVVGAFLQEAIDVVSILWALTALIDRD
;
A
#
# COMPACT_ATOMS: atom_id res chain seq x y z
N THR A 1 0.66 3.66 1.14
CA THR A 1 1.62 2.60 0.75
C THR A 1 0.88 1.35 0.26
N VAL A 2 1.56 0.48 -0.47
CA VAL A 2 1.05 -0.87 -0.74
C VAL A 2 1.01 -1.67 0.56
N LYS A 3 0.07 -2.63 0.66
CA LYS A 3 -0.17 -3.40 1.90
C LYS A 3 1.04 -4.24 2.38
N GLN A 4 2.05 -4.40 1.55
CA GLN A 4 3.20 -5.25 1.83
C GLN A 4 4.49 -4.52 1.48
N PRO A 5 5.51 -4.53 2.37
CA PRO A 5 6.82 -4.03 2.04
C PRO A 5 7.39 -4.78 0.83
N GLN A 6 8.06 -4.04 -0.04
CA GLN A 6 8.67 -4.60 -1.25
C GLN A 6 10.17 -4.71 -1.09
N VAL A 7 10.76 -5.72 -1.70
CA VAL A 7 12.21 -5.85 -1.80
C VAL A 7 12.74 -4.76 -2.73
N GLY A 8 13.58 -3.89 -2.18
CA GLY A 8 14.24 -2.83 -2.94
C GLY A 8 15.58 -3.30 -3.53
N ARG A 9 16.35 -4.04 -2.74
CA ARG A 9 17.66 -4.58 -3.16
C ARG A 9 18.11 -5.74 -2.27
N VAL A 10 19.05 -6.49 -2.79
CA VAL A 10 19.81 -7.49 -2.04
C VAL A 10 21.24 -6.99 -1.90
N GLU A 11 21.80 -7.10 -0.74
CA GLU A 11 23.19 -6.74 -0.47
C GLU A 11 23.94 -7.98 -0.01
N MET A 12 24.92 -8.38 -0.80
CA MET A 12 25.79 -9.49 -0.44
C MET A 12 26.78 -9.06 0.65
N LEU A 13 27.03 -9.91 1.63
CA LEU A 13 27.99 -9.62 2.68
C LEU A 13 29.41 -9.52 2.10
N PRO A 14 30.10 -8.39 2.22
CA PRO A 14 31.47 -8.26 1.72
C PRO A 14 32.40 -9.30 2.31
N GLY A 15 33.05 -10.08 1.46
CA GLY A 15 33.98 -11.15 1.86
C GLY A 15 33.30 -12.45 2.32
N ALA A 16 31.99 -12.63 2.06
CA ALA A 16 31.37 -13.93 2.22
C ALA A 16 31.91 -14.91 1.18
N ALA A 17 32.26 -16.11 1.61
CA ALA A 17 32.75 -17.17 0.73
C ALA A 17 31.57 -17.88 0.05
N THR A 18 30.79 -17.14 -0.74
CA THR A 18 29.66 -17.68 -1.47
C THR A 18 29.83 -17.50 -2.98
N ARG A 19 29.31 -18.47 -3.72
CA ARG A 19 29.21 -18.41 -5.19
C ARG A 19 27.81 -18.02 -5.65
N LEU A 20 26.88 -17.83 -4.71
CA LEU A 20 25.50 -17.44 -4.99
C LEU A 20 25.45 -15.96 -5.38
N ASN A 21 24.57 -15.62 -6.31
CA ASN A 21 24.27 -14.24 -6.66
C ASN A 21 22.96 -13.78 -5.99
N GLU A 22 22.60 -12.50 -6.18
CA GLU A 22 21.41 -11.89 -5.59
C GLU A 22 20.11 -12.64 -5.97
N ASP A 23 19.98 -13.10 -7.21
CA ASP A 23 18.79 -13.85 -7.67
C ASP A 23 18.68 -15.21 -6.97
N HIS A 24 19.81 -15.90 -6.72
CA HIS A 24 19.82 -17.16 -5.97
C HIS A 24 19.44 -16.93 -4.51
N VAL A 25 19.96 -15.89 -3.89
CA VAL A 25 19.60 -15.51 -2.51
C VAL A 25 18.10 -15.23 -2.41
N LEU A 26 17.56 -14.45 -3.34
CA LEU A 26 16.12 -14.14 -3.37
C LEU A 26 15.28 -15.39 -3.60
N MET A 27 15.68 -16.26 -4.51
CA MET A 27 14.97 -17.50 -4.80
C MET A 27 14.93 -18.42 -3.58
N MET A 28 16.07 -18.63 -2.92
CA MET A 28 16.16 -19.49 -1.72
C MET A 28 15.39 -18.88 -0.54
N ALA A 29 15.57 -17.57 -0.27
CA ALA A 29 14.86 -16.88 0.78
C ALA A 29 13.34 -16.86 0.52
N GLY A 30 12.92 -16.56 -0.69
CA GLY A 30 11.53 -16.56 -1.08
C GLY A 30 10.87 -17.92 -1.00
N ALA A 31 11.59 -18.97 -1.34
CA ALA A 31 11.11 -20.35 -1.22
C ALA A 31 10.79 -20.73 0.24
N VAL A 32 11.64 -20.35 1.18
CA VAL A 32 11.42 -20.57 2.62
C VAL A 32 10.31 -19.65 3.17
N GLU A 33 10.34 -18.37 2.83
CA GLU A 33 9.40 -17.36 3.31
C GLU A 33 7.97 -17.54 2.74
N SER A 34 7.81 -18.29 1.65
CA SER A 34 6.49 -18.59 1.08
C SER A 34 5.59 -19.39 2.04
N TYR A 35 6.15 -20.01 3.04
CA TYR A 35 5.43 -20.77 4.08
C TYR A 35 5.12 -19.93 5.34
N SER A 36 5.63 -18.71 5.43
CA SER A 36 5.39 -17.82 6.56
C SER A 36 4.20 -16.89 6.29
N VAL A 37 3.47 -16.55 7.36
CA VAL A 37 2.37 -15.59 7.32
C VAL A 37 2.80 -14.15 7.64
N HIS A 38 4.07 -13.94 7.97
CA HIS A 38 4.57 -12.63 8.33
C HIS A 38 4.51 -11.64 7.14
N ILE A 39 4.27 -10.36 7.42
CA ILE A 39 4.07 -9.36 6.37
C ILE A 39 5.31 -9.18 5.47
N LEU A 40 6.51 -9.26 6.02
CA LEU A 40 7.77 -9.17 5.26
C LEU A 40 7.97 -10.39 4.37
N SER A 41 7.53 -11.56 4.82
CA SER A 41 7.68 -12.83 4.11
C SER A 41 6.98 -12.81 2.75
N LYS A 42 5.82 -12.17 2.66
CA LYS A 42 5.08 -12.04 1.40
C LYS A 42 5.86 -11.24 0.35
N GLY A 43 6.53 -10.15 0.77
CA GLY A 43 7.38 -9.35 -0.10
C GLY A 43 8.60 -10.14 -0.61
N ILE A 44 9.25 -10.89 0.29
CA ILE A 44 10.40 -11.73 -0.02
C ILE A 44 9.98 -12.91 -0.91
N ALA A 45 8.86 -13.57 -0.61
CA ALA A 45 8.33 -14.67 -1.42
C ALA A 45 8.02 -14.25 -2.86
N LYS A 46 7.40 -13.06 -3.03
CA LYS A 46 7.14 -12.49 -4.35
C LYS A 46 8.43 -12.22 -5.11
N ALA A 47 9.38 -11.52 -4.49
CA ALA A 47 10.68 -11.23 -5.11
C ALA A 47 11.46 -12.52 -5.45
N GLY A 48 11.35 -13.54 -4.60
CA GLY A 48 11.94 -14.86 -4.84
C GLY A 48 11.35 -15.58 -6.06
N ALA A 49 10.02 -15.50 -6.24
CA ALA A 49 9.35 -16.05 -7.42
C ALA A 49 9.79 -15.35 -8.72
N GLU A 50 9.92 -14.01 -8.67
CA GLU A 50 10.44 -13.22 -9.80
C GLU A 50 11.91 -13.55 -10.10
N ALA A 51 12.75 -13.72 -9.07
CA ALA A 51 14.14 -14.13 -9.21
C ALA A 51 14.25 -15.54 -9.84
N LEU A 52 13.41 -16.47 -9.40
CA LEU A 52 13.33 -17.81 -9.99
C LEU A 52 12.96 -17.76 -11.48
N ALA A 53 12.03 -16.91 -11.87
CA ALA A 53 11.67 -16.72 -13.28
C ALA A 53 12.87 -16.19 -14.09
N ARG A 54 13.61 -15.21 -13.56
CA ARG A 54 14.83 -14.69 -14.19
C ARG A 54 15.92 -15.76 -14.33
N LEU A 55 16.11 -16.58 -13.29
CA LEU A 55 17.08 -17.68 -13.32
C LEU A 55 16.71 -18.72 -14.37
N ARG A 56 15.44 -19.11 -14.47
CA ARG A 56 14.95 -20.05 -15.50
C ARG A 56 15.18 -19.53 -16.91
N GLN A 57 14.84 -18.27 -17.15
CA GLN A 57 15.05 -17.65 -18.47
C GLN A 57 16.52 -17.65 -18.86
N ARG A 58 17.43 -17.25 -17.95
CA ARG A 58 18.88 -17.28 -18.20
C ARG A 58 19.39 -18.69 -18.51
N PHE A 59 18.84 -19.70 -17.85
CA PHE A 59 19.18 -21.10 -18.11
C PHE A 59 18.73 -21.55 -19.51
N GLU A 60 17.51 -21.17 -19.90
CA GLU A 60 16.98 -21.45 -21.25
C GLU A 60 17.80 -20.75 -22.34
N ASP A 61 18.30 -19.53 -22.04
CA ASP A 61 19.21 -18.79 -22.95
C ASP A 61 20.64 -19.32 -22.99
N GLY A 62 20.93 -20.47 -22.33
CA GLY A 62 22.24 -21.11 -22.32
C GLY A 62 23.32 -20.36 -21.55
N GLN A 63 22.94 -19.39 -20.71
CA GLN A 63 23.88 -18.70 -19.83
C GLN A 63 24.21 -19.59 -18.63
N ARG A 64 25.50 -19.70 -18.28
CA ARG A 64 25.92 -20.39 -17.05
C ARG A 64 25.45 -19.59 -15.84
N LEU A 65 24.41 -20.07 -15.16
CA LEU A 65 23.69 -19.34 -14.13
C LEU A 65 24.39 -19.30 -12.79
N CYS A 66 25.25 -20.23 -12.54
CA CYS A 66 25.99 -20.34 -11.30
C CYS A 66 27.21 -21.18 -11.43
N PRO A 67 28.21 -20.98 -10.58
CA PRO A 67 29.27 -21.93 -10.39
C PRO A 67 28.84 -23.17 -9.58
N GLU A 68 27.57 -23.34 -9.23
CA GLU A 68 27.09 -24.60 -8.72
C GLU A 68 27.22 -25.68 -9.82
N PRO A 69 27.76 -26.84 -9.46
CA PRO A 69 27.82 -27.97 -10.43
C PRO A 69 26.39 -28.27 -10.91
N GLU A 70 26.20 -28.45 -12.21
CA GLU A 70 24.94 -28.85 -12.85
C GLU A 70 24.25 -30.03 -12.16
N ALA A 71 25.01 -30.83 -11.40
CA ALA A 71 24.55 -31.96 -10.60
C ALA A 71 23.72 -31.57 -9.36
N SER A 72 23.79 -30.31 -8.87
CA SER A 72 23.01 -29.87 -7.73
C SER A 72 21.65 -29.25 -8.11
N TRP A 73 21.41 -29.04 -9.40
CA TRP A 73 20.10 -28.71 -9.93
C TRP A 73 19.30 -30.01 -10.12
N PRO A 74 18.33 -30.33 -9.26
CA PRO A 74 17.49 -31.48 -9.48
C PRO A 74 16.84 -31.32 -10.87
N GLY A 75 17.14 -32.27 -11.74
CA GLY A 75 16.85 -32.17 -13.14
C GLY A 75 15.51 -31.60 -13.46
N HIS A 76 15.49 -30.64 -14.34
CA HIS A 76 14.41 -30.04 -15.15
C HIS A 76 12.93 -30.32 -14.75
N GLY A 77 12.66 -30.73 -13.51
CA GLY A 77 11.34 -31.09 -13.00
C GLY A 77 10.53 -29.86 -12.60
N ARG A 78 9.22 -29.98 -12.69
CA ARG A 78 8.22 -28.97 -12.30
C ARG A 78 8.28 -28.55 -10.82
N GLU A 79 9.09 -29.22 -9.99
CA GLU A 79 9.15 -29.07 -8.53
C GLU A 79 10.37 -28.28 -8.03
N TYR A 80 11.06 -27.52 -8.87
CA TYR A 80 12.16 -26.67 -8.46
C TYR A 80 11.63 -25.28 -8.01
N PRO A 81 12.05 -24.70 -6.88
CA PRO A 81 12.94 -25.26 -5.85
C PRO A 81 12.26 -26.30 -4.95
N VAL A 82 13.02 -27.32 -4.56
CA VAL A 82 12.56 -28.34 -3.60
C VAL A 82 12.79 -27.83 -2.19
N VAL A 83 11.69 -27.66 -1.44
CA VAL A 83 11.71 -27.12 -0.08
C VAL A 83 11.32 -28.20 0.91
N LYS A 84 12.09 -28.34 2.02
CA LYS A 84 11.86 -29.31 3.09
C LYS A 84 12.14 -28.69 4.45
N ASN A 85 11.65 -29.35 5.50
CA ASN A 85 12.01 -29.05 6.89
C ASN A 85 11.80 -27.60 7.30
N ILE A 86 10.68 -26.99 6.86
CA ILE A 86 10.34 -25.62 7.21
C ILE A 86 10.04 -25.51 8.70
N ASN A 87 10.68 -24.55 9.36
CA ASN A 87 10.41 -24.19 10.74
C ASN A 87 10.36 -22.66 10.88
N GLU A 88 9.28 -22.15 11.46
CA GLU A 88 9.10 -20.73 11.74
C GLU A 88 9.29 -20.46 13.24
N ASP A 89 10.21 -19.57 13.58
CA ASP A 89 10.41 -19.05 14.92
C ASP A 89 9.74 -17.66 15.00
N ALA A 90 8.59 -17.61 15.62
CA ALA A 90 7.72 -16.42 15.63
C ALA A 90 8.48 -15.16 16.07
N GLY A 91 8.42 -14.14 15.22
CA GLY A 91 9.07 -12.85 15.45
C GLY A 91 10.59 -12.83 15.28
N LYS A 92 11.21 -13.95 14.90
CA LYS A 92 12.66 -14.04 14.64
C LYS A 92 12.98 -14.34 13.19
N GLY A 93 12.34 -15.36 12.59
CA GLY A 93 12.59 -15.73 11.21
C GLY A 93 12.10 -17.12 10.85
N VAL A 94 12.39 -17.53 9.64
CA VAL A 94 12.03 -18.83 9.06
C VAL A 94 13.29 -19.55 8.61
N SER A 95 13.32 -20.85 8.82
CA SER A 95 14.39 -21.72 8.35
C SER A 95 13.82 -22.90 7.57
N GLY A 96 14.61 -23.43 6.68
CA GLY A 96 14.24 -24.61 5.89
C GLY A 96 15.41 -25.11 5.06
N GLU A 97 15.18 -26.14 4.33
CA GLU A 97 16.12 -26.71 3.36
C GLU A 97 15.63 -26.43 1.95
N VAL A 98 16.44 -25.79 1.13
CA VAL A 98 16.16 -25.49 -0.26
C VAL A 98 17.19 -26.15 -1.14
N ASN A 99 16.78 -27.11 -1.97
CA ASN A 99 17.66 -27.89 -2.85
C ASN A 99 18.85 -28.57 -2.11
N GLY A 100 18.62 -28.98 -0.85
CA GLY A 100 19.67 -29.58 0.00
C GLY A 100 20.51 -28.59 0.78
N HIS A 101 20.30 -27.28 0.63
CA HIS A 101 20.99 -26.24 1.39
C HIS A 101 20.15 -25.78 2.58
N ALA A 102 20.76 -25.69 3.74
CA ALA A 102 20.11 -25.13 4.94
C ALA A 102 20.00 -23.60 4.82
N VAL A 103 18.79 -23.07 4.75
CA VAL A 103 18.51 -21.64 4.56
C VAL A 103 17.82 -21.08 5.80
N ARG A 104 18.30 -19.94 6.29
CA ARG A 104 17.65 -19.20 7.39
C ARG A 104 17.45 -17.75 6.97
N VAL A 105 16.25 -17.23 7.19
CA VAL A 105 15.86 -15.89 6.79
C VAL A 105 15.18 -15.21 7.97
N GLY A 106 15.61 -14.01 8.32
CA GLY A 106 15.01 -13.28 9.44
C GLY A 106 15.89 -12.21 10.06
N ARG A 107 15.71 -11.99 11.36
CA ARG A 107 16.57 -11.07 12.11
C ARG A 107 18.02 -11.53 12.08
N LEU A 108 18.95 -10.57 12.21
CA LEU A 108 20.38 -10.86 12.16
C LEU A 108 20.78 -11.96 13.17
N SER A 109 20.33 -11.84 14.42
CA SER A 109 20.58 -12.85 15.45
C SER A 109 20.03 -14.24 15.11
N PHE A 110 18.94 -14.33 14.38
CA PHE A 110 18.37 -15.60 13.93
C PHE A 110 19.10 -16.17 12.73
N ALA A 111 19.33 -15.37 11.70
CA ALA A 111 20.04 -15.81 10.49
C ALA A 111 21.48 -16.23 10.82
N ALA A 112 22.09 -15.54 11.75
CA ALA A 112 23.44 -15.75 12.17
C ALA A 112 23.65 -16.84 13.26
N ALA A 113 22.59 -17.32 13.89
CA ALA A 113 22.63 -18.33 14.96
C ALA A 113 22.79 -19.79 14.48
N GLY A 114 23.18 -20.00 13.23
CA GLY A 114 23.60 -21.30 12.74
C GLY A 114 25.00 -21.60 13.25
N GLU A 115 25.19 -22.82 13.78
CA GLU A 115 26.43 -23.38 14.33
C GLU A 115 27.72 -22.81 13.76
N GLU A 116 28.75 -22.65 14.61
CA GLU A 116 30.17 -22.43 14.27
C GLU A 116 30.52 -21.58 13.02
N GLY A 117 29.63 -21.46 12.05
CA GLY A 117 29.78 -20.73 10.78
C GLY A 117 29.69 -19.21 10.89
N PHE A 118 29.22 -18.68 12.02
CA PHE A 118 29.28 -17.24 12.30
C PHE A 118 30.74 -16.75 12.32
N LEU A 119 31.66 -17.67 12.44
CA LEU A 119 33.08 -17.47 12.68
C LEU A 119 33.98 -18.08 11.60
N ALA A 120 33.44 -18.70 10.55
CA ALA A 120 34.24 -19.40 9.55
C ALA A 120 35.00 -18.47 8.58
N VAL A 121 35.10 -17.19 8.88
CA VAL A 121 36.11 -16.33 8.30
C VAL A 121 37.23 -16.17 9.33
N ASP A 122 38.10 -17.15 9.40
CA ASP A 122 39.30 -17.16 10.23
C ASP A 122 39.07 -17.48 11.72
N ARG A 123 39.42 -18.71 12.14
CA ARG A 123 39.42 -19.19 13.54
C ARG A 123 40.31 -18.37 14.48
N THR A 124 41.03 -17.38 13.99
CA THR A 124 41.94 -16.50 14.74
C THR A 124 41.39 -15.12 15.03
N ALA A 125 40.20 -14.78 14.46
CA ALA A 125 39.58 -13.49 14.68
C ALA A 125 38.66 -13.50 15.92
N PRO A 126 38.63 -12.41 16.74
CA PRO A 126 37.71 -12.33 17.87
C PRO A 126 36.25 -12.41 17.39
N SER A 127 35.40 -12.99 18.25
CA SER A 127 33.95 -13.11 18.00
C SER A 127 33.38 -11.77 17.53
N ARG A 128 32.94 -11.73 16.29
CA ARG A 128 32.38 -10.48 15.71
C ARG A 128 31.02 -10.23 16.33
N SER A 129 30.85 -9.05 16.90
CA SER A 129 29.58 -8.63 17.45
C SER A 129 28.54 -8.45 16.34
N GLU A 130 27.27 -8.52 16.71
CA GLU A 130 26.15 -8.20 15.79
C GLU A 130 26.31 -6.81 15.15
N ASP A 131 26.91 -5.87 15.87
CA ASP A 131 27.21 -4.51 15.42
C ASP A 131 28.28 -4.48 14.32
N ASP A 132 29.28 -5.34 14.39
CA ASP A 132 30.30 -5.49 13.35
C ASP A 132 29.70 -5.93 12.02
N LEU A 133 28.79 -6.89 12.06
CA LEU A 133 28.11 -7.38 10.88
C LEU A 133 27.18 -6.34 10.26
N ARG A 134 26.45 -5.61 11.09
CA ARG A 134 25.63 -4.48 10.66
C ARG A 134 26.48 -3.40 9.98
N THR A 135 27.63 -3.10 10.54
CA THR A 135 28.58 -2.11 10.01
C THR A 135 29.10 -2.53 8.63
N ARG A 136 29.37 -3.81 8.43
CA ARG A 136 29.84 -4.33 7.12
C ARG A 136 28.83 -4.19 5.99
N PHE A 137 27.54 -4.30 6.30
CA PHE A 137 26.48 -4.04 5.33
C PHE A 137 26.22 -2.55 5.09
N GLY A 138 26.71 -1.68 5.97
CA GLY A 138 26.39 -0.26 5.97
C GLY A 138 25.03 0.08 6.59
N LEU A 139 24.75 1.39 6.70
CA LEU A 139 23.54 1.89 7.33
C LEU A 139 22.32 1.71 6.40
N LEU A 140 21.19 1.35 6.99
CA LEU A 140 19.90 1.39 6.33
C LEU A 140 19.34 2.80 6.34
N GLN A 141 18.55 3.14 5.32
CA GLN A 141 17.74 4.36 5.33
C GLN A 141 16.64 4.24 6.41
N PRO A 142 16.12 5.35 6.91
CA PRO A 142 15.11 5.34 7.96
C PRO A 142 13.79 4.60 7.61
N ASP A 143 13.48 4.51 6.32
CA ASP A 143 12.30 3.82 5.76
C ASP A 143 12.59 2.39 5.32
N GLU A 144 13.82 1.91 5.51
CA GLU A 144 14.25 0.57 5.13
C GLU A 144 14.20 -0.41 6.30
N MET A 145 13.83 -1.63 5.98
CA MET A 145 13.89 -2.80 6.86
C MET A 145 14.81 -3.85 6.23
N ALA A 146 15.41 -4.68 7.05
CA ALA A 146 16.29 -5.74 6.57
C ALA A 146 15.87 -7.11 7.11
N SER A 147 15.90 -8.10 6.22
CA SER A 147 15.90 -9.52 6.55
C SER A 147 17.22 -10.12 6.12
N TYR A 148 17.87 -10.84 7.03
CA TYR A 148 19.19 -11.41 6.81
C TYR A 148 19.07 -12.86 6.36
N VAL A 149 19.97 -13.28 5.48
CA VAL A 149 19.95 -14.61 4.88
C VAL A 149 21.26 -15.34 5.14
N SER A 150 21.16 -16.53 5.71
CA SER A 150 22.28 -17.47 5.77
C SER A 150 21.97 -18.73 4.99
N VAL A 151 23.00 -19.30 4.40
CA VAL A 151 22.97 -20.56 3.69
C VAL A 151 24.08 -21.44 4.23
N ASP A 152 23.76 -22.69 4.56
CA ASP A 152 24.68 -23.68 5.15
C ASP A 152 25.46 -23.13 6.35
N GLY A 153 24.75 -22.38 7.22
CA GLY A 153 25.34 -21.80 8.43
C GLY A 153 26.16 -20.53 8.22
N GLN A 154 26.33 -20.04 7.00
CA GLN A 154 27.03 -18.80 6.69
C GLN A 154 26.08 -17.65 6.39
N LEU A 155 26.24 -16.54 7.09
CA LEU A 155 25.55 -15.30 6.72
C LEU A 155 26.13 -14.79 5.41
N ILE A 156 25.28 -14.69 4.37
CA ILE A 156 25.72 -14.34 3.01
C ILE A 156 25.16 -13.02 2.49
N ALA A 157 23.97 -12.63 2.97
CA ALA A 157 23.32 -11.43 2.43
C ALA A 157 22.30 -10.83 3.41
N ARG A 158 21.89 -9.59 3.11
CA ARG A 158 20.65 -9.03 3.63
C ARG A 158 19.74 -8.62 2.47
N ILE A 159 18.46 -8.85 2.65
CA ILE A 159 17.40 -8.38 1.78
C ILE A 159 16.85 -7.11 2.39
N VAL A 160 16.93 -6.00 1.66
CA VAL A 160 16.43 -4.71 2.10
C VAL A 160 15.04 -4.50 1.53
N LEU A 161 14.09 -4.26 2.42
CA LEU A 161 12.69 -4.00 2.09
C LEU A 161 12.34 -2.57 2.51
N ARG A 162 11.40 -1.98 1.80
CA ARG A 162 10.79 -0.70 2.17
C ARG A 162 9.31 -0.69 1.87
N ASP A 163 8.60 0.17 2.57
CA ASP A 163 7.24 0.51 2.20
C ASP A 163 7.27 1.37 0.93
N VAL A 164 6.52 0.96 -0.07
CA VAL A 164 6.44 1.68 -1.35
C VAL A 164 5.07 2.33 -1.46
N PRO A 165 5.00 3.63 -1.80
CA PRO A 165 3.74 4.26 -2.14
C PRO A 165 3.04 3.51 -3.29
N ARG A 166 1.71 3.52 -3.31
CA ARG A 166 0.97 3.02 -4.46
C ARG A 166 1.38 3.79 -5.71
N ALA A 167 1.53 3.11 -6.84
CA ALA A 167 2.03 3.73 -8.09
C ALA A 167 1.23 4.98 -8.52
N ASN A 168 -0.08 4.98 -8.23
CA ASN A 168 -0.98 6.10 -8.55
C ASN A 168 -1.17 7.11 -7.40
N ALA A 169 -0.50 6.93 -6.24
CA ALA A 169 -0.71 7.78 -5.06
C ALA A 169 -0.37 9.24 -5.35
N LYS A 170 0.80 9.52 -5.91
CA LYS A 170 1.22 10.89 -6.25
C LYS A 170 0.24 11.60 -7.18
N ALA A 171 -0.19 10.92 -8.24
CA ALA A 171 -1.16 11.48 -9.20
C ALA A 171 -2.53 11.71 -8.55
N ALA A 172 -3.00 10.78 -7.71
CA ALA A 172 -4.26 10.91 -7.00
C ALA A 172 -4.25 12.09 -6.00
N LEU A 173 -3.16 12.25 -5.25
CA LEU A 173 -3.02 13.36 -4.29
C LEU A 173 -2.89 14.72 -5.00
N ALA A 174 -2.15 14.81 -6.11
CA ALA A 174 -2.13 16.00 -6.95
C ALA A 174 -3.52 16.36 -7.46
N LYS A 175 -4.32 15.37 -7.86
CA LYS A 175 -5.69 15.57 -8.31
C LYS A 175 -6.61 16.11 -7.20
N LEU A 176 -6.38 15.74 -5.94
CA LEU A 176 -7.10 16.32 -4.81
C LEU A 176 -6.84 17.83 -4.68
N HIS A 177 -5.58 18.27 -4.83
CA HIS A 177 -5.26 19.70 -4.85
C HIS A 177 -5.93 20.44 -6.02
N GLU A 178 -5.94 19.87 -7.23
CA GLU A 178 -6.66 20.42 -8.37
C GLU A 178 -8.16 20.55 -8.10
N LEU A 179 -8.73 19.62 -7.35
CA LEU A 179 -10.12 19.68 -6.90
C LEU A 179 -10.32 20.66 -5.73
N GLY A 180 -9.30 21.40 -5.30
CA GLY A 180 -9.39 22.43 -4.28
C GLY A 180 -9.32 21.91 -2.84
N VAL A 181 -8.75 20.72 -2.61
CA VAL A 181 -8.32 20.29 -1.28
C VAL A 181 -7.09 21.12 -0.92
N THR A 182 -7.21 21.94 0.13
CA THR A 182 -6.19 22.91 0.48
C THR A 182 -5.03 22.32 1.26
N LYS A 183 -5.24 21.20 1.95
CA LYS A 183 -4.24 20.57 2.82
C LYS A 183 -4.39 19.06 2.80
N LEU A 184 -3.26 18.38 2.57
CA LEU A 184 -3.13 16.94 2.68
C LEU A 184 -2.25 16.62 3.89
N ALA A 185 -2.76 15.81 4.82
CA ALA A 185 -2.05 15.39 6.00
C ALA A 185 -1.94 13.86 6.06
N MET A 186 -0.78 13.37 6.49
CA MET A 186 -0.55 11.97 6.81
C MET A 186 -0.61 11.76 8.33
N LEU A 187 -1.41 10.79 8.76
CA LEU A 187 -1.48 10.32 10.14
C LEU A 187 -0.96 8.89 10.21
N THR A 188 0.18 8.68 10.83
CA THR A 188 0.82 7.36 10.88
C THR A 188 1.42 7.03 12.23
N GLY A 189 1.46 5.74 12.58
CA GLY A 189 2.22 5.24 13.72
C GLY A 189 3.71 5.02 13.43
N ASP A 190 4.13 5.17 12.18
CA ASP A 190 5.51 4.97 11.76
C ASP A 190 6.43 6.06 12.30
N LYS A 191 7.73 5.78 12.29
CA LYS A 191 8.76 6.74 12.68
C LYS A 191 8.73 7.97 11.78
N ARG A 192 8.91 9.14 12.37
CA ARG A 192 8.87 10.43 11.67
C ARG A 192 9.79 10.50 10.45
N ALA A 193 10.99 9.93 10.54
CA ALA A 193 11.94 9.94 9.43
C ALA A 193 11.42 9.13 8.22
N SER A 194 10.84 7.95 8.45
CA SER A 194 10.22 7.12 7.42
C SER A 194 9.00 7.81 6.81
N ALA A 195 8.11 8.33 7.66
CA ALA A 195 6.91 9.03 7.22
C ALA A 195 7.21 10.25 6.34
N ASN A 196 8.24 11.03 6.69
CA ASN A 196 8.67 12.18 5.90
C ASN A 196 9.17 11.80 4.49
N ILE A 197 9.90 10.69 4.36
CA ILE A 197 10.36 10.19 3.06
C ILE A 197 9.16 9.87 2.17
N ILE A 198 8.22 9.07 2.68
CA ILE A 198 7.01 8.68 1.94
C ILE A 198 6.15 9.90 1.59
N ALA A 199 5.95 10.82 2.54
CA ALA A 199 5.17 12.04 2.31
C ALA A 199 5.77 12.92 1.21
N SER A 200 7.09 13.07 1.21
CA SER A 200 7.83 13.81 0.16
C SER A 200 7.68 13.16 -1.22
N GLU A 201 7.74 11.83 -1.30
CA GLU A 201 7.59 11.11 -2.57
C GLU A 201 6.22 11.33 -3.20
N VAL A 202 5.15 11.40 -2.39
CA VAL A 202 3.77 11.47 -2.89
C VAL A 202 3.17 12.88 -2.86
N GLY A 203 3.84 13.86 -2.26
CA GLY A 203 3.39 15.26 -2.21
C GLY A 203 2.36 15.53 -1.12
N ILE A 204 2.60 15.04 0.10
CA ILE A 204 1.79 15.34 1.30
C ILE A 204 2.35 16.59 1.99
N ASP A 205 1.45 17.50 2.41
CA ASP A 205 1.82 18.81 2.95
C ASP A 205 2.24 18.73 4.42
N GLU A 206 1.64 17.84 5.20
CA GLU A 206 1.84 17.76 6.66
C GLU A 206 1.93 16.31 7.12
N VAL A 207 2.87 16.03 8.03
CA VAL A 207 3.10 14.69 8.57
C VAL A 207 2.97 14.69 10.09
N HIS A 208 2.02 13.89 10.58
CA HIS A 208 1.87 13.51 11.97
C HIS A 208 2.29 12.05 12.12
N ALA A 209 3.48 11.83 12.63
CA ALA A 209 4.09 10.52 12.78
C ALA A 209 4.16 10.09 14.25
N GLU A 210 4.42 8.81 14.48
CA GLU A 210 4.56 8.21 15.82
C GLU A 210 3.27 8.32 16.66
N LEU A 211 2.11 8.30 15.99
CA LEU A 211 0.82 8.43 16.61
C LEU A 211 0.28 7.09 17.09
N PHE A 212 -0.22 7.06 18.31
CA PHE A 212 -1.11 6.00 18.76
C PHE A 212 -2.53 6.18 18.16
N PRO A 213 -3.38 5.15 18.19
CA PRO A 213 -4.74 5.25 17.65
C PRO A 213 -5.55 6.42 18.22
N GLU A 214 -5.39 6.70 19.52
CA GLU A 214 -6.05 7.80 20.24
C GLU A 214 -5.57 9.16 19.74
N ASP A 215 -4.28 9.29 19.42
CA ASP A 215 -3.69 10.54 18.91
C ASP A 215 -4.22 10.85 17.51
N LYS A 216 -4.41 9.83 16.67
CA LYS A 216 -5.05 9.99 15.35
C LYS A 216 -6.47 10.53 15.49
N VAL A 217 -7.26 9.97 16.42
CA VAL A 217 -8.63 10.45 16.71
C VAL A 217 -8.60 11.89 17.19
N ALA A 218 -7.70 12.25 18.10
CA ALA A 218 -7.55 13.60 18.62
C ALA A 218 -7.17 14.59 17.51
N ALA A 219 -6.24 14.23 16.62
CA ALA A 219 -5.80 15.05 15.50
C ALA A 219 -6.97 15.35 14.52
N VAL A 220 -7.77 14.34 14.18
CA VAL A 220 -8.93 14.52 13.29
C VAL A 220 -10.02 15.34 13.97
N LYS A 221 -10.32 15.09 15.25
CA LYS A 221 -11.27 15.90 16.02
C LYS A 221 -10.86 17.37 16.08
N ALA A 222 -9.59 17.64 16.30
CA ALA A 222 -9.08 19.02 16.34
C ALA A 222 -9.23 19.71 14.97
N ALA A 223 -8.99 19.01 13.87
CA ALA A 223 -9.18 19.53 12.52
C ALA A 223 -10.66 19.77 12.20
N THR A 224 -11.55 18.84 12.57
CA THR A 224 -13.01 18.94 12.38
C THR A 224 -13.62 20.03 13.28
N GLY A 225 -13.21 20.12 14.54
CA GLY A 225 -13.75 21.06 15.52
C GLY A 225 -13.39 22.54 15.27
N ALA A 226 -12.45 22.83 14.39
CA ALA A 226 -12.11 24.21 14.00
C ALA A 226 -13.21 24.91 13.18
N GLY A 227 -14.25 24.20 12.73
CA GLY A 227 -15.52 24.72 12.22
C GLY A 227 -15.48 25.51 10.90
N LYS A 228 -14.31 25.63 10.28
CA LYS A 228 -14.13 26.43 9.05
C LYS A 228 -13.89 25.58 7.79
N THR A 229 -13.54 24.32 7.94
CA THR A 229 -13.18 23.42 6.83
C THR A 229 -13.79 22.06 7.03
N VAL A 230 -14.20 21.43 5.93
CA VAL A 230 -14.67 20.04 5.93
C VAL A 230 -13.45 19.13 5.92
N THR A 231 -13.42 18.19 6.84
CA THR A 231 -12.34 17.20 6.95
C THR A 231 -12.76 15.86 6.34
N MET A 232 -11.86 15.28 5.58
CA MET A 232 -12.01 13.91 5.05
C MET A 232 -10.88 13.04 5.59
N MET A 233 -11.24 11.89 6.16
CA MET A 233 -10.28 10.86 6.56
C MET A 233 -10.38 9.66 5.61
N VAL A 234 -9.24 9.21 5.10
CA VAL A 234 -9.12 8.02 4.26
C VAL A 234 -8.28 6.99 5.00
N GLY A 235 -8.83 5.80 5.22
CA GLY A 235 -8.15 4.71 5.92
C GLY A 235 -8.50 3.35 5.32
N ASP A 236 -7.66 2.36 5.55
CA ASP A 236 -7.78 1.01 4.97
C ASP A 236 -7.89 -0.11 6.02
N GLY A 237 -7.74 0.21 7.30
CA GLY A 237 -7.63 -0.76 8.38
C GLY A 237 -8.80 -0.77 9.34
N VAL A 238 -8.97 -1.92 10.01
CA VAL A 238 -9.90 -2.08 11.14
C VAL A 238 -9.58 -1.08 12.26
N ASN A 239 -8.29 -0.79 12.46
CA ASN A 239 -7.81 0.14 13.48
C ASN A 239 -8.17 1.61 13.18
N ASP A 240 -8.51 1.94 11.95
CA ASP A 240 -8.88 3.30 11.55
C ASP A 240 -10.38 3.58 11.70
N ALA A 241 -11.20 2.59 12.04
CA ALA A 241 -12.64 2.75 12.20
C ALA A 241 -13.04 3.92 13.16
N PRO A 242 -12.41 4.08 14.34
CA PRO A 242 -12.73 5.20 15.23
C PRO A 242 -12.34 6.56 14.62
N VAL A 243 -11.27 6.61 13.84
CA VAL A 243 -10.78 7.83 13.19
C VAL A 243 -11.69 8.23 12.02
N LEU A 244 -12.14 7.24 11.24
CA LEU A 244 -13.10 7.44 10.14
C LEU A 244 -14.43 8.01 10.65
N ALA A 245 -14.90 7.50 11.79
CA ALA A 245 -16.17 7.91 12.39
C ALA A 245 -16.19 9.37 12.91
N VAL A 246 -15.04 9.95 13.26
CA VAL A 246 -14.96 11.32 13.81
C VAL A 246 -14.68 12.39 12.77
N ALA A 247 -14.30 12.02 11.56
CA ALA A 247 -14.15 12.95 10.44
C ALA A 247 -15.53 13.39 9.91
N ASP A 248 -15.60 14.55 9.25
CA ASP A 248 -16.83 14.98 8.56
C ASP A 248 -17.18 13.99 7.44
N ILE A 249 -16.15 13.44 6.76
CA ILE A 249 -16.28 12.43 5.74
C ILE A 249 -15.25 11.33 6.00
N GLY A 250 -15.70 10.15 6.43
CA GLY A 250 -14.87 8.96 6.51
C GLY A 250 -14.93 8.16 5.20
N VAL A 251 -13.77 7.83 4.67
CA VAL A 251 -13.61 7.02 3.45
C VAL A 251 -12.83 5.76 3.78
N ALA A 252 -13.48 4.61 3.74
CA ALA A 252 -12.84 3.33 3.91
C ALA A 252 -12.37 2.77 2.56
N MET A 253 -11.11 2.37 2.48
CA MET A 253 -10.56 1.61 1.36
C MET A 253 -10.48 0.15 1.78
N THR A 254 -11.21 -0.73 1.10
CA THR A 254 -11.25 -2.15 1.46
C THR A 254 -11.19 -3.03 0.22
N ASP A 255 -10.65 -4.22 0.39
CA ASP A 255 -10.72 -5.31 -0.59
C ASP A 255 -11.94 -6.23 -0.38
N GLY A 256 -12.89 -5.79 0.45
CA GLY A 256 -14.08 -6.55 0.81
C GLY A 256 -13.93 -7.37 2.09
N THR A 257 -12.76 -7.35 2.74
CA THR A 257 -12.48 -8.18 3.93
C THR A 257 -12.70 -7.44 5.26
N SER A 258 -12.69 -6.09 5.26
CA SER A 258 -12.83 -5.29 6.48
C SER A 258 -14.25 -4.74 6.63
N THR A 259 -15.04 -5.32 7.55
CA THR A 259 -16.40 -4.88 7.88
C THR A 259 -16.40 -3.65 8.79
N ALA A 260 -15.54 -3.63 9.83
CA ALA A 260 -15.52 -2.55 10.81
C ALA A 260 -15.21 -1.17 10.22
N ALA A 261 -14.22 -1.06 9.32
CA ALA A 261 -13.92 0.17 8.62
C ALA A 261 -15.07 0.60 7.69
N SER A 262 -15.68 -0.37 7.00
CA SER A 262 -16.81 -0.12 6.10
C SER A 262 -18.05 0.38 6.83
N GLU A 263 -18.32 -0.13 8.03
CA GLU A 263 -19.46 0.28 8.87
C GLU A 263 -19.26 1.68 9.48
N SER A 264 -18.02 2.10 9.66
CA SER A 264 -17.67 3.40 10.27
C SER A 264 -17.51 4.53 9.27
N ALA A 265 -17.50 4.24 7.98
CA ALA A 265 -17.26 5.20 6.91
C ALA A 265 -18.56 5.57 6.16
N GLN A 266 -18.65 6.82 5.72
CA GLN A 266 -19.74 7.29 4.84
C GLN A 266 -19.52 6.90 3.38
N VAL A 267 -18.27 6.66 2.99
CA VAL A 267 -17.88 6.24 1.64
C VAL A 267 -17.00 5.00 1.73
N VAL A 268 -17.32 3.98 0.94
CA VAL A 268 -16.54 2.75 0.88
C VAL A 268 -16.02 2.53 -0.55
N ILE A 269 -14.71 2.46 -0.68
CA ILE A 269 -14.02 2.14 -1.93
C ILE A 269 -13.69 0.65 -1.91
N MET A 270 -14.34 -0.12 -2.76
CA MET A 270 -14.28 -1.58 -2.81
C MET A 270 -13.05 -2.15 -3.54
N ASN A 271 -12.10 -1.30 -3.90
CA ASN A 271 -10.85 -1.71 -4.52
C ASN A 271 -9.69 -0.96 -3.85
N ASP A 272 -8.49 -1.50 -3.95
CA ASP A 272 -7.28 -0.89 -3.37
C ASP A 272 -6.71 0.22 -4.28
N ASN A 273 -7.58 1.08 -4.81
CA ASN A 273 -7.22 2.13 -5.75
C ASN A 273 -7.48 3.52 -5.17
N ILE A 274 -6.42 4.19 -4.72
CA ILE A 274 -6.52 5.55 -4.14
C ILE A 274 -7.04 6.59 -5.15
N ALA A 275 -6.92 6.37 -6.45
CA ALA A 275 -7.47 7.26 -7.48
C ALA A 275 -9.00 7.33 -7.46
N ALA A 276 -9.68 6.38 -6.82
CA ALA A 276 -11.11 6.43 -6.60
C ALA A 276 -11.53 7.58 -5.65
N VAL A 277 -10.65 8.04 -4.76
CA VAL A 277 -10.95 9.15 -3.82
C VAL A 277 -11.18 10.47 -4.56
N PRO A 278 -10.25 11.00 -5.38
CA PRO A 278 -10.49 12.21 -6.15
C PRO A 278 -11.66 12.03 -7.15
N ARG A 279 -11.85 10.84 -7.73
CA ARG A 279 -12.99 10.55 -8.60
C ARG A 279 -14.32 10.68 -7.86
N ALA A 280 -14.43 10.13 -6.65
CA ALA A 280 -15.63 10.26 -5.82
C ALA A 280 -15.96 11.73 -5.51
N ILE A 281 -14.96 12.55 -5.19
CA ILE A 281 -15.12 13.99 -4.95
C ILE A 281 -15.61 14.69 -6.23
N ALA A 282 -15.02 14.39 -7.38
CA ALA A 282 -15.40 14.98 -8.66
C ALA A 282 -16.86 14.66 -9.01
N ILE A 283 -17.26 13.39 -8.86
CA ILE A 283 -18.65 12.93 -9.07
C ILE A 283 -19.60 13.66 -8.12
N ALA A 284 -19.31 13.69 -6.82
CA ALA A 284 -20.15 14.34 -5.82
C ALA A 284 -20.36 15.83 -6.11
N ARG A 285 -19.29 16.56 -6.48
CA ARG A 285 -19.37 17.98 -6.86
C ARG A 285 -20.17 18.22 -8.12
N ARG A 286 -20.01 17.36 -9.13
CA ARG A 286 -20.78 17.44 -10.35
C ARG A 286 -22.26 17.18 -10.08
N THR A 287 -22.58 16.11 -9.36
CA THR A 287 -23.96 15.78 -8.99
C THR A 287 -24.62 16.95 -8.24
N LYS A 288 -23.95 17.50 -7.24
CA LYS A 288 -24.43 18.68 -6.50
C LYS A 288 -24.70 19.86 -7.44
N ARG A 289 -23.81 20.16 -8.40
CA ARG A 289 -23.96 21.24 -9.35
C ARG A 289 -25.18 21.03 -10.25
N VAL A 290 -25.34 19.84 -10.82
CA VAL A 290 -26.47 19.52 -11.70
C VAL A 290 -27.79 19.57 -10.92
N MET A 291 -27.83 19.02 -9.70
CA MET A 291 -29.03 19.12 -8.86
C MET A 291 -29.41 20.57 -8.55
N LEU A 292 -28.45 21.39 -8.15
CA LEU A 292 -28.72 22.82 -7.86
C LEU A 292 -29.20 23.55 -9.11
N GLN A 293 -28.62 23.28 -10.28
CA GLN A 293 -29.08 23.86 -11.54
C GLN A 293 -30.53 23.47 -11.83
N ALA A 294 -30.88 22.20 -11.70
CA ALA A 294 -32.22 21.71 -11.93
C ALA A 294 -33.24 22.35 -10.97
N VAL A 295 -32.93 22.39 -9.68
CA VAL A 295 -33.80 22.96 -8.65
C VAL A 295 -33.98 24.48 -8.85
N ILE A 296 -32.90 25.22 -9.09
CA ILE A 296 -32.97 26.68 -9.28
C ILE A 296 -33.74 26.98 -10.57
N ALA A 297 -33.47 26.28 -11.68
CA ALA A 297 -34.18 26.50 -12.93
C ALA A 297 -35.68 26.20 -12.79
N GLY A 298 -36.05 25.10 -12.15
CA GLY A 298 -37.43 24.73 -11.88
C GLY A 298 -38.13 25.80 -11.01
N LEU A 299 -37.49 26.24 -9.94
CA LEU A 299 -38.05 27.28 -9.04
C LEU A 299 -38.27 28.64 -9.76
N VAL A 300 -37.28 29.03 -10.54
CA VAL A 300 -37.38 30.30 -11.33
C VAL A 300 -38.52 30.22 -12.34
N LEU A 301 -38.61 29.11 -13.10
CA LEU A 301 -39.68 28.92 -14.08
C LEU A 301 -41.06 28.83 -13.43
N ALA A 302 -41.18 28.13 -12.31
CA ALA A 302 -42.42 28.05 -11.53
C ALA A 302 -42.85 29.44 -11.00
N THR A 303 -41.88 30.21 -10.50
CA THR A 303 -42.15 31.59 -10.01
C THR A 303 -42.62 32.52 -11.11
N ILE A 304 -41.98 32.45 -12.29
CA ILE A 304 -42.41 33.21 -13.48
C ILE A 304 -43.85 32.80 -13.89
N GLY A 305 -44.12 31.48 -13.92
CA GLY A 305 -45.45 30.96 -14.20
C GLY A 305 -46.53 31.46 -13.23
N MET A 306 -46.23 31.46 -11.92
CA MET A 306 -47.15 32.00 -10.89
C MET A 306 -47.42 33.50 -11.07
N ILE A 307 -46.39 34.28 -11.36
CA ILE A 307 -46.55 35.72 -11.62
C ILE A 307 -47.43 35.95 -12.85
N ALA A 308 -47.17 35.22 -13.94
CA ALA A 308 -47.97 35.36 -15.13
C ALA A 308 -49.42 34.92 -14.92
N ALA A 309 -49.69 33.91 -14.13
CA ALA A 309 -51.04 33.49 -13.73
C ALA A 309 -51.74 34.53 -12.86
N ALA A 310 -51.02 35.19 -11.95
CA ALA A 310 -51.55 36.24 -11.11
C ALA A 310 -52.02 37.49 -11.87
N PHE A 311 -51.47 37.71 -13.06
CA PHE A 311 -51.90 38.79 -13.97
C PHE A 311 -52.87 38.31 -15.04
N ASP A 312 -53.48 37.12 -14.88
CA ASP A 312 -54.39 36.48 -15.84
C ASP A 312 -53.83 36.28 -17.27
N LEU A 313 -52.48 36.20 -17.39
CA LEU A 313 -51.78 35.97 -18.65
C LEU A 313 -51.82 34.50 -19.11
N ILE A 314 -52.13 33.60 -18.18
CA ILE A 314 -52.14 32.16 -18.47
C ILE A 314 -53.44 31.53 -17.94
N PRO A 315 -54.25 30.88 -18.78
CA PRO A 315 -55.42 30.12 -18.34
C PRO A 315 -55.05 29.02 -17.35
N VAL A 316 -55.86 28.73 -16.35
CA VAL A 316 -55.58 27.76 -15.27
C VAL A 316 -55.19 26.39 -15.80
N VAL A 317 -55.88 25.89 -16.82
CA VAL A 317 -55.58 24.58 -17.41
C VAL A 317 -54.21 24.56 -18.07
N VAL A 318 -53.87 25.63 -18.78
CA VAL A 318 -52.55 25.79 -19.45
C VAL A 318 -51.46 25.90 -18.39
N GLY A 319 -51.72 26.62 -17.28
CA GLY A 319 -50.78 26.74 -16.15
C GLY A 319 -50.46 25.39 -15.51
N ALA A 320 -51.48 24.53 -15.35
CA ALA A 320 -51.29 23.18 -14.82
C ALA A 320 -50.38 22.32 -15.72
N PHE A 321 -50.64 22.30 -17.04
CA PHE A 321 -49.78 21.58 -17.98
C PHE A 321 -48.36 22.14 -18.06
N LEU A 322 -48.22 23.46 -17.95
CA LEU A 322 -46.89 24.10 -17.94
C LEU A 322 -46.08 23.70 -16.69
N GLN A 323 -46.73 23.60 -15.52
CA GLN A 323 -46.07 23.15 -14.30
C GLN A 323 -45.57 21.70 -14.43
N GLU A 324 -46.41 20.78 -14.94
CA GLU A 324 -46.03 19.40 -15.21
C GLU A 324 -44.85 19.31 -16.18
N ALA A 325 -44.84 20.13 -17.23
CA ALA A 325 -43.74 20.19 -18.19
C ALA A 325 -42.42 20.67 -17.52
N ILE A 326 -42.50 21.69 -16.66
CA ILE A 326 -41.35 22.19 -15.90
C ILE A 326 -40.76 21.08 -15.00
N ASP A 327 -41.63 20.34 -14.30
CA ASP A 327 -41.21 19.26 -13.41
C ASP A 327 -40.53 18.12 -14.19
N VAL A 328 -41.12 17.70 -15.33
CA VAL A 328 -40.52 16.69 -16.21
C VAL A 328 -39.14 17.13 -16.73
N VAL A 329 -39.02 18.38 -17.20
CA VAL A 329 -37.75 18.90 -17.73
C VAL A 329 -36.72 18.98 -16.60
N SER A 330 -37.10 19.40 -15.40
CA SER A 330 -36.21 19.49 -14.21
C SER A 330 -35.69 18.10 -13.79
N ILE A 331 -36.57 17.09 -13.82
CA ILE A 331 -36.20 15.70 -13.54
C ILE A 331 -35.22 15.17 -14.60
N LEU A 332 -35.55 15.35 -15.89
CA LEU A 332 -34.66 14.91 -16.98
C LEU A 332 -33.30 15.62 -16.91
N TRP A 333 -33.25 16.90 -16.53
CA TRP A 333 -32.02 17.60 -16.33
C TRP A 333 -31.22 16.99 -15.17
N ALA A 334 -31.86 16.74 -14.04
CA ALA A 334 -31.22 16.12 -12.89
C ALA A 334 -30.64 14.73 -13.22
N LEU A 335 -31.32 13.94 -14.05
CA LEU A 335 -30.86 12.63 -14.51
C LEU A 335 -29.57 12.72 -15.36
N THR A 336 -29.24 13.87 -15.93
CA THR A 336 -27.95 14.03 -16.61
C THR A 336 -26.75 13.87 -15.68
N ALA A 337 -26.95 13.95 -14.37
CA ALA A 337 -25.92 13.65 -13.37
C ALA A 337 -25.44 12.19 -13.43
N LEU A 338 -26.30 11.27 -13.91
CA LEU A 338 -25.97 9.84 -14.07
C LEU A 338 -25.07 9.56 -15.27
N ILE A 339 -24.98 10.49 -16.21
CA ILE A 339 -24.16 10.31 -17.41
C ILE A 339 -22.70 10.58 -17.00
N ASP A 340 -21.92 9.51 -16.91
CA ASP A 340 -20.47 9.61 -16.67
C ASP A 340 -19.83 10.22 -17.94
N ARG A 341 -19.27 11.40 -17.78
CA ARG A 341 -18.46 12.07 -18.82
C ARG A 341 -17.04 12.14 -18.25
N ASP A 342 -16.29 11.04 -18.43
CA ASP A 342 -14.83 11.05 -18.26
C ASP A 342 -14.16 11.78 -19.41
#